data_7fd0740265de92b697cab8abbe7fb898
#
_entry.id   7fd0740265de92b697cab8abbe7fb898
#
_cell.length_a   1.000
_cell.length_b   1.000
_cell.length_c   1.000
_cell.angle_alpha   90.00
_cell.angle_beta   90.00
_cell.angle_gamma   90.00
#
_symmetry.space_group_name_H-M   'P 1'
#
loop_
_entity.id
_entity.type
_entity.pdbx_description
1 polymer ?
#
loop_
_entity_poly.entity_id
_entity_poly.type
_entity_poly.pdbx_seq_one_letter_code
_entity_poly.pdbx_strand_id
1 'polypeptide(L)'
;ISIPDIGTMHLQRSNQELFFKTFLSAADIISLLPEQMPNRHEIAESMPNGLKVLAYYNGNIQSVHPKISYATEGFYRKKSVTDFGPLLKGCILQALEKQHHFSKSNIRYEDIPLLVKSAVICTEDPAYMLHKGVCPYALGLIVQSLMCGRLPHGGGSTITQQLMRNAFFPSELSIHRKIKEIVTSLIVENVYNLSKHDILETYLNMTEMGRDVFGVADASFHYFGKPIFQLTEIEVLTLTYVLPRPIFFEEALIKKTEQLKTNLKAHILRFLPTLVNKKVISHIHETFPIRGIRFQPSFGFLPFTTPKPLHHVKYIIVHCSATAFGFDAGTETLRLIHLQRGFDDVGYHWIIKINGDIEAGRSENLQGAHCEGHNHHSIGVCYVGGLDADGQPANTLTANQDVALVALCKNLKKKYPMAKIVGHSQIANKCCPCFNVEKWKKLHNL
;
A
#
# COMPACT_ATOMS: atom_id res chain seq x y z
N ILE A 1 21.35 26.73 13.83
CA ILE A 1 21.90 25.49 14.42
C ILE A 1 23.14 25.15 13.61
N SER A 2 24.31 25.13 14.22
CA SER A 2 25.54 24.64 13.59
C SER A 2 25.62 23.12 13.79
N ILE A 3 25.80 22.41 12.73
CA ILE A 3 26.04 20.97 12.78
C ILE A 3 27.49 20.79 12.39
N PRO A 4 28.34 20.15 13.24
CA PRO A 4 29.73 19.89 12.89
C PRO A 4 29.82 19.22 11.52
N ASP A 5 30.75 19.64 10.69
CA ASP A 5 31.06 19.14 9.35
C ASP A 5 30.02 19.38 8.23
N ILE A 6 28.93 20.14 8.48
CA ILE A 6 27.85 20.32 7.48
C ILE A 6 27.52 21.79 7.23
N GLY A 7 28.20 22.72 7.91
CA GLY A 7 27.92 24.15 7.75
C GLY A 7 26.73 24.65 8.58
N THR A 8 26.33 25.89 8.35
CA THR A 8 25.33 26.59 9.18
C THR A 8 23.94 26.40 8.62
N MET A 9 23.06 25.80 9.40
CA MET A 9 21.62 25.71 9.14
C MET A 9 20.93 26.98 9.61
N HIS A 10 20.33 27.73 8.71
CA HIS A 10 19.51 28.87 9.06
C HIS A 10 18.07 28.44 9.21
N LEU A 11 17.54 28.53 10.43
CA LEU A 11 16.12 28.39 10.77
C LEU A 11 15.54 29.80 10.97
N GLN A 12 14.65 30.20 10.08
CA GLN A 12 13.93 31.47 10.21
C GLN A 12 12.46 31.17 10.45
N ARG A 13 11.92 31.70 11.54
CA ARG A 13 10.51 31.60 11.91
C ARG A 13 9.80 32.93 11.66
N SER A 14 8.82 32.95 10.80
CA SER A 14 7.78 33.97 10.77
C SER A 14 6.47 33.37 11.30
N ASN A 15 5.47 34.22 11.63
CA ASN A 15 4.29 33.84 12.43
C ASN A 15 3.53 32.55 12.03
N GLN A 16 3.74 32.02 10.83
CA GLN A 16 3.15 30.73 10.35
C GLN A 16 4.03 29.97 9.38
N GLU A 17 5.28 30.41 9.17
CA GLU A 17 6.17 29.85 8.15
C GLU A 17 7.49 29.43 8.77
N LEU A 18 7.96 28.23 8.42
CA LEU A 18 9.26 27.74 8.79
C LEU A 18 10.11 27.61 7.53
N PHE A 19 11.25 28.25 7.57
CA PHE A 19 12.21 28.25 6.49
C PHE A 19 13.45 27.46 6.90
N PHE A 20 13.76 26.42 6.16
CA PHE A 20 15.01 25.69 6.27
C PHE A 20 15.84 25.99 5.03
N LYS A 21 17.00 26.59 5.23
CA LYS A 21 17.94 26.86 4.16
C LYS A 21 19.31 26.33 4.56
N THR A 22 19.87 25.44 3.74
CA THR A 22 21.26 25.04 3.86
C THR A 22 21.97 25.20 2.53
N PHE A 23 23.22 25.54 2.60
CA PHE A 23 24.11 25.62 1.47
C PHE A 23 25.25 24.63 1.71
N LEU A 24 25.50 23.77 0.75
CA LEU A 24 26.60 22.80 0.74
C LEU A 24 27.57 23.18 -0.37
N SER A 25 28.80 23.49 0.00
CA SER A 25 29.88 23.68 -0.98
C SER A 25 30.25 22.38 -1.68
N ALA A 26 31.03 22.43 -2.75
CA ALA A 26 31.55 21.24 -3.42
C ALA A 26 32.35 20.34 -2.45
N ALA A 27 33.12 20.94 -1.53
CA ALA A 27 33.87 20.22 -0.51
C ALA A 27 32.95 19.49 0.47
N ASP A 28 31.87 20.16 0.93
CA ASP A 28 30.87 19.53 1.81
C ASP A 28 30.18 18.35 1.11
N ILE A 29 29.83 18.51 -0.17
CA ILE A 29 29.22 17.44 -0.97
C ILE A 29 30.16 16.23 -1.07
N ILE A 30 31.44 16.45 -1.37
CA ILE A 30 32.44 15.36 -1.43
C ILE A 30 32.55 14.63 -0.09
N SER A 31 32.54 15.35 1.04
CA SER A 31 32.63 14.75 2.37
C SER A 31 31.40 13.94 2.78
N LEU A 32 30.23 14.28 2.23
CA LEU A 32 28.97 13.62 2.50
C LEU A 32 28.69 12.43 1.58
N LEU A 33 29.28 12.41 0.38
CA LEU A 33 29.10 11.32 -0.56
C LEU A 33 29.95 10.10 -0.17
N PRO A 34 29.41 8.88 -0.34
CA PRO A 34 30.17 7.65 -0.12
C PRO A 34 31.45 7.61 -0.97
N GLU A 35 32.54 7.13 -0.39
CA GLU A 35 33.81 7.00 -1.10
C GLU A 35 33.75 6.07 -2.30
N GLN A 36 32.87 5.09 -2.23
CA GLN A 36 32.64 4.09 -3.27
C GLN A 36 31.88 4.64 -4.48
N MET A 37 31.28 5.84 -4.38
CA MET A 37 30.53 6.40 -5.51
C MET A 37 31.48 6.80 -6.66
N PRO A 38 31.17 6.37 -7.89
CA PRO A 38 32.01 6.70 -9.04
C PRO A 38 31.99 8.20 -9.32
N ASN A 39 33.14 8.75 -9.70
CA ASN A 39 33.27 10.13 -10.14
C ASN A 39 32.75 11.21 -9.16
N ARG A 40 32.76 10.93 -7.84
CA ARG A 40 32.20 11.84 -6.82
C ARG A 40 32.86 13.25 -6.84
N HIS A 41 34.11 13.36 -7.17
CA HIS A 41 34.83 14.64 -7.31
C HIS A 41 34.33 15.43 -8.51
N GLU A 42 34.23 14.78 -9.67
CA GLU A 42 33.72 15.40 -10.90
C GLU A 42 32.25 15.84 -10.73
N ILE A 43 31.45 15.04 -10.03
CA ILE A 43 30.06 15.38 -9.69
C ILE A 43 30.01 16.64 -8.81
N ALA A 44 30.80 16.72 -7.75
CA ALA A 44 30.84 17.88 -6.87
C ALA A 44 31.34 19.13 -7.60
N GLU A 45 32.36 19.00 -8.45
CA GLU A 45 32.91 20.09 -9.28
C GLU A 45 31.91 20.55 -10.35
N SER A 46 30.98 19.70 -10.78
CA SER A 46 29.90 20.07 -11.71
C SER A 46 28.86 21.01 -11.08
N MET A 47 28.93 21.20 -9.76
CA MET A 47 28.07 22.09 -8.97
C MET A 47 28.87 23.29 -8.41
N PRO A 48 29.39 24.19 -9.24
CA PRO A 48 30.33 25.25 -8.83
C PRO A 48 29.72 26.22 -7.81
N ASN A 49 28.38 26.33 -7.79
CA ASN A 49 27.63 27.16 -6.84
C ASN A 49 27.16 26.35 -5.61
N GLY A 50 27.64 25.10 -5.46
CA GLY A 50 27.20 24.20 -4.43
C GLY A 50 25.75 23.74 -4.57
N LEU A 51 25.26 23.01 -3.56
CA LEU A 51 23.89 22.55 -3.45
C LEU A 51 23.15 23.40 -2.41
N LYS A 52 22.09 24.08 -2.84
CA LYS A 52 21.22 24.85 -1.96
C LYS A 52 19.91 24.07 -1.77
N VAL A 53 19.62 23.69 -0.55
CA VAL A 53 18.38 23.02 -0.17
C VAL A 53 17.52 24.00 0.59
N LEU A 54 16.33 24.27 0.06
CA LEU A 54 15.32 25.11 0.66
C LEU A 54 14.12 24.23 1.01
N ALA A 55 13.78 24.13 2.27
CA ALA A 55 12.53 23.53 2.71
C ALA A 55 11.64 24.63 3.29
N TYR A 56 10.46 24.72 2.76
CA TYR A 56 9.46 25.72 3.14
C TYR A 56 8.25 25.03 3.76
N TYR A 57 7.91 25.44 4.96
CA TYR A 57 6.76 24.96 5.70
C TYR A 57 5.76 26.10 5.84
N ASN A 58 4.57 25.94 5.28
CA ASN A 58 3.47 26.88 5.45
C ASN A 58 2.29 26.16 6.11
N GLY A 59 2.00 26.54 7.34
CA GLY A 59 0.87 26.02 8.10
C GLY A 59 1.07 26.12 9.61
N ASN A 60 -0.02 26.00 10.34
CA ASN A 60 0.04 25.92 11.80
C ASN A 60 0.81 24.63 12.19
N ILE A 61 1.76 24.76 13.11
CA ILE A 61 2.57 23.63 13.63
C ILE A 61 1.69 22.48 14.16
N GLN A 62 0.43 22.75 14.43
CA GLN A 62 -0.59 21.78 14.87
C GLN A 62 -1.42 21.20 13.70
N SER A 63 -1.25 21.65 12.46
CA SER A 63 -2.04 21.10 11.36
C SER A 63 -1.53 19.74 10.90
N VAL A 64 -2.45 18.80 10.71
CA VAL A 64 -2.18 17.40 10.30
C VAL A 64 -1.65 17.33 8.85
N HIS A 65 -1.82 18.39 8.06
CA HIS A 65 -1.41 18.43 6.65
C HIS A 65 -0.73 19.75 6.30
N PRO A 66 0.54 19.95 6.72
CA PRO A 66 1.28 21.13 6.32
C PRO A 66 1.55 21.14 4.80
N LYS A 67 1.39 22.28 4.17
CA LYS A 67 1.88 22.47 2.80
C LYS A 67 3.39 22.64 2.85
N ILE A 68 4.11 21.66 2.36
CA ILE A 68 5.57 21.67 2.27
C ILE A 68 5.96 21.75 0.80
N SER A 69 6.76 22.73 0.47
CA SER A 69 7.46 22.79 -0.81
C SER A 69 8.96 22.88 -0.57
N TYR A 70 9.75 22.31 -1.45
CA TYR A 70 11.18 22.52 -1.44
C TYR A 70 11.66 22.84 -2.85
N ALA A 71 12.73 23.61 -2.92
CA ALA A 71 13.45 23.82 -4.14
C ALA A 71 14.92 23.45 -3.89
N THR A 72 15.50 22.74 -4.84
CA THR A 72 16.94 22.50 -4.89
C THR A 72 17.48 23.34 -6.04
N GLU A 73 18.38 24.26 -5.73
CA GLU A 73 19.11 25.06 -6.70
C GLU A 73 20.56 24.55 -6.73
N GLY A 74 21.17 24.47 -7.90
CA GLY A 74 22.56 24.03 -8.05
C GLY A 74 22.76 22.77 -8.91
N PHE A 75 21.68 22.09 -9.29
CA PHE A 75 21.77 20.97 -10.23
C PHE A 75 21.91 21.45 -11.68
N TYR A 76 23.00 22.13 -11.99
CA TYR A 76 23.32 22.51 -13.37
C TYR A 76 24.06 21.34 -14.05
N ARG A 77 23.35 20.62 -14.90
CA ARG A 77 23.97 19.61 -15.75
C ARG A 77 24.81 20.32 -16.84
N LYS A 78 26.14 20.28 -16.75
CA LYS A 78 26.96 20.54 -17.93
C LYS A 78 26.58 19.51 -18.99
N LYS A 79 26.33 19.95 -20.24
CA LYS A 79 25.97 19.07 -21.38
C LYS A 79 26.96 17.92 -21.67
N SER A 80 28.11 17.93 -21.02
CA SER A 80 29.21 16.97 -21.21
C SER A 80 29.32 15.89 -20.13
N VAL A 81 28.42 15.87 -19.11
CA VAL A 81 28.48 14.81 -18.12
C VAL A 81 27.84 13.56 -18.72
N THR A 82 28.66 12.55 -18.94
CA THR A 82 28.24 11.19 -19.36
C THR A 82 27.16 10.68 -18.39
N ASP A 83 26.24 9.85 -18.88
CA ASP A 83 25.24 9.22 -18.03
C ASP A 83 25.92 8.18 -17.12
N PHE A 84 26.18 8.54 -15.87
CA PHE A 84 26.81 7.67 -14.88
C PHE A 84 25.81 6.74 -14.18
N GLY A 85 24.54 6.76 -14.54
CA GLY A 85 23.51 5.93 -13.92
C GLY A 85 23.85 4.44 -13.89
N PRO A 86 24.24 3.82 -15.01
CA PRO A 86 24.63 2.41 -15.04
C PRO A 86 25.84 2.08 -14.16
N LEU A 87 26.86 2.96 -14.14
CA LEU A 87 28.05 2.79 -13.29
C LEU A 87 27.67 2.86 -11.81
N LEU A 88 26.81 3.81 -11.45
CA LEU A 88 26.32 3.94 -10.08
C LEU A 88 25.48 2.72 -9.66
N LYS A 89 24.61 2.21 -10.55
CA LYS A 89 23.84 0.99 -10.28
C LYS A 89 24.78 -0.17 -9.96
N GLY A 90 25.83 -0.37 -10.75
CA GLY A 90 26.85 -1.39 -10.49
C GLY A 90 27.56 -1.19 -9.15
N CYS A 91 27.90 0.05 -8.80
CA CYS A 91 28.51 0.37 -7.51
C CYS A 91 27.61 0.08 -6.31
N ILE A 92 26.31 0.41 -6.41
CA ILE A 92 25.31 0.11 -5.38
C ILE A 92 25.20 -1.41 -5.19
N LEU A 93 25.09 -2.17 -6.27
CA LEU A 93 25.01 -3.63 -6.21
C LEU A 93 26.25 -4.23 -5.54
N GLN A 94 27.45 -3.82 -5.93
CA GLN A 94 28.69 -4.27 -5.29
C GLN A 94 28.75 -3.94 -3.80
N ALA A 95 28.28 -2.75 -3.40
CA ALA A 95 28.24 -2.35 -2.00
C ALA A 95 27.29 -3.22 -1.18
N LEU A 96 26.14 -3.57 -1.73
CA LEU A 96 25.17 -4.46 -1.09
C LEU A 96 25.67 -5.91 -1.03
N GLU A 97 26.27 -6.40 -2.10
CA GLU A 97 26.86 -7.75 -2.14
C GLU A 97 27.99 -7.93 -1.11
N LYS A 98 28.84 -6.93 -0.91
CA LYS A 98 29.86 -6.95 0.16
C LYS A 98 29.29 -7.06 1.56
N GLN A 99 28.05 -6.68 1.75
CA GLN A 99 27.31 -6.81 3.00
C GLN A 99 26.45 -8.09 3.06
N HIS A 100 26.63 -9.01 2.11
CA HIS A 100 25.82 -10.22 1.96
C HIS A 100 24.35 -9.96 1.67
N HIS A 101 23.99 -8.76 1.24
CA HIS A 101 22.64 -8.40 0.80
C HIS A 101 22.45 -8.82 -0.65
N PHE A 102 22.06 -10.05 -0.92
CA PHE A 102 21.74 -10.50 -2.28
C PHE A 102 20.60 -11.52 -2.25
N SER A 103 19.67 -11.33 -3.17
CA SER A 103 18.60 -12.30 -3.46
C SER A 103 19.14 -13.43 -4.32
N LYS A 104 18.71 -14.64 -4.03
CA LYS A 104 18.97 -15.82 -4.90
C LYS A 104 18.12 -15.77 -6.17
N SER A 105 17.03 -15.00 -6.13
CA SER A 105 16.00 -14.91 -7.18
C SER A 105 15.82 -13.46 -7.64
N ASN A 106 16.83 -12.91 -8.34
CA ASN A 106 16.73 -11.56 -8.90
C ASN A 106 15.62 -11.49 -9.96
N ILE A 107 14.75 -10.49 -9.84
CA ILE A 107 13.64 -10.23 -10.76
C ILE A 107 13.84 -8.86 -11.40
N ARG A 108 13.73 -8.78 -12.75
CA ARG A 108 13.77 -7.51 -13.48
C ARG A 108 12.54 -6.67 -13.15
N TYR A 109 12.64 -5.36 -13.24
CA TYR A 109 11.56 -4.43 -12.94
C TYR A 109 10.25 -4.79 -13.66
N GLU A 110 10.34 -5.18 -14.94
CA GLU A 110 9.17 -5.54 -15.77
C GLU A 110 8.45 -6.77 -15.25
N ASP A 111 9.22 -7.73 -14.72
CA ASP A 111 8.71 -9.03 -14.25
C ASP A 111 8.18 -8.96 -12.81
N ILE A 112 8.48 -7.90 -12.05
CA ILE A 112 7.90 -7.70 -10.71
C ILE A 112 6.42 -7.35 -10.84
N PRO A 113 5.51 -8.10 -10.18
CA PRO A 113 4.08 -7.83 -10.25
C PRO A 113 3.73 -6.38 -9.88
N LEU A 114 2.80 -5.77 -10.64
CA LEU A 114 2.34 -4.40 -10.38
C LEU A 114 1.81 -4.24 -8.95
N LEU A 115 1.13 -5.25 -8.42
CA LEU A 115 0.64 -5.28 -7.04
C LEU A 115 1.77 -5.08 -6.04
N VAL A 116 2.88 -5.80 -6.21
CA VAL A 116 4.04 -5.71 -5.30
C VAL A 116 4.68 -4.32 -5.38
N LYS A 117 4.96 -3.83 -6.60
CA LYS A 117 5.50 -2.47 -6.80
C LYS A 117 4.61 -1.42 -6.15
N SER A 118 3.31 -1.51 -6.40
CA SER A 118 2.35 -0.53 -5.89
C SER A 118 2.18 -0.60 -4.37
N ALA A 119 2.14 -1.80 -3.79
CA ALA A 119 2.04 -1.97 -2.35
C ALA A 119 3.26 -1.38 -1.64
N VAL A 120 4.46 -1.70 -2.11
CA VAL A 120 5.70 -1.15 -1.53
C VAL A 120 5.75 0.38 -1.66
N ILE A 121 5.43 0.94 -2.82
CA ILE A 121 5.35 2.40 -3.00
C ILE A 121 4.31 3.01 -2.07
N CYS A 122 3.12 2.42 -1.94
CA CYS A 122 2.07 2.96 -1.09
C CYS A 122 2.42 2.94 0.40
N THR A 123 3.16 1.94 0.85
CA THR A 123 3.51 1.77 2.27
C THR A 123 4.77 2.53 2.66
N GLU A 124 5.79 2.50 1.83
CA GLU A 124 7.12 3.04 2.13
C GLU A 124 7.32 4.46 1.63
N ASP A 125 6.80 4.78 0.45
CA ASP A 125 7.03 6.07 -0.19
C ASP A 125 5.89 6.46 -1.16
N PRO A 126 4.72 6.88 -0.66
CA PRO A 126 3.54 7.15 -1.48
C PRO A 126 3.75 8.21 -2.58
N ALA A 127 4.74 9.08 -2.42
CA ALA A 127 5.11 10.11 -3.37
C ALA A 127 6.31 9.73 -4.26
N TYR A 128 6.73 8.47 -4.28
CA TYR A 128 7.94 7.98 -4.93
C TYR A 128 8.15 8.51 -6.36
N MET A 129 7.11 8.48 -7.18
CA MET A 129 7.18 8.92 -8.57
C MET A 129 7.15 10.45 -8.74
N LEU A 130 6.89 11.20 -7.66
CA LEU A 130 6.67 12.65 -7.70
C LEU A 130 7.87 13.47 -7.21
N HIS A 131 8.81 12.85 -6.50
CA HIS A 131 9.99 13.54 -5.97
C HIS A 131 11.27 13.01 -6.61
N LYS A 132 12.38 13.72 -6.35
CA LYS A 132 13.72 13.40 -6.81
C LYS A 132 14.64 13.13 -5.60
N GLY A 133 14.60 11.89 -5.09
CA GLY A 133 15.43 11.40 -3.98
C GLY A 133 14.86 11.63 -2.59
N VAL A 134 14.19 12.74 -2.35
CA VAL A 134 13.66 13.12 -1.03
C VAL A 134 12.21 13.59 -1.16
N CYS A 135 11.34 13.07 -0.30
CA CYS A 135 9.96 13.55 -0.21
C CYS A 135 9.90 14.84 0.62
N PRO A 136 9.38 15.95 0.07
CA PRO A 136 9.27 17.23 0.78
C PRO A 136 8.48 17.14 2.07
N TYR A 137 7.37 16.41 2.05
CA TYR A 137 6.53 16.19 3.22
C TYR A 137 7.29 15.48 4.35
N ALA A 138 8.02 14.42 4.01
CA ALA A 138 8.83 13.67 4.95
C ALA A 138 9.94 14.52 5.58
N LEU A 139 10.58 15.38 4.78
CA LEU A 139 11.58 16.31 5.27
C LEU A 139 10.99 17.29 6.28
N GLY A 140 9.79 17.79 6.01
CA GLY A 140 9.07 18.67 6.95
C GLY A 140 8.72 18.01 8.27
N LEU A 141 8.33 16.74 8.27
CA LEU A 141 8.07 15.99 9.50
C LEU A 141 9.36 15.80 10.32
N ILE A 142 10.50 15.59 9.66
CA ILE A 142 11.81 15.51 10.34
C ILE A 142 12.15 16.85 11.01
N VAL A 143 12.01 17.95 10.28
CA VAL A 143 12.26 19.29 10.81
C VAL A 143 11.33 19.60 11.98
N GLN A 144 10.04 19.28 11.86
CA GLN A 144 9.06 19.46 12.94
C GLN A 144 9.44 18.65 14.20
N SER A 145 9.84 17.40 14.02
CA SER A 145 10.24 16.52 15.13
C SER A 145 11.47 17.05 15.85
N LEU A 146 12.47 17.52 15.10
CA LEU A 146 13.69 18.12 15.65
C LEU A 146 13.37 19.39 16.44
N MET A 147 12.43 20.24 15.96
CA MET A 147 12.02 21.44 16.67
C MET A 147 11.25 21.17 17.95
N CYS A 148 10.51 20.05 18.01
CA CYS A 148 9.79 19.61 19.20
C CYS A 148 10.68 18.82 20.16
N GLY A 149 12.00 18.71 19.92
CA GLY A 149 12.93 17.93 20.74
C GLY A 149 12.63 16.43 20.71
N ARG A 150 11.89 15.96 19.70
CA ARG A 150 11.53 14.56 19.52
C ARG A 150 12.38 13.95 18.40
N LEU A 151 12.89 12.74 18.62
CA LEU A 151 13.47 11.98 17.51
C LEU A 151 12.36 11.64 16.51
N PRO A 152 12.60 11.77 15.19
CA PRO A 152 11.63 11.40 14.19
C PRO A 152 11.28 9.93 14.35
N HIS A 153 10.04 9.62 14.75
CA HIS A 153 9.53 8.26 14.73
C HIS A 153 9.21 7.91 13.28
N GLY A 154 9.67 6.74 12.82
CA GLY A 154 9.71 6.24 11.45
C GLY A 154 8.52 6.63 10.54
N GLY A 155 8.78 6.65 9.24
CA GLY A 155 7.80 6.94 8.18
C GLY A 155 8.18 8.13 7.27
N GLY A 156 9.39 8.67 7.38
CA GLY A 156 9.82 9.82 6.58
C GLY A 156 10.97 9.56 5.60
N SER A 157 11.47 8.33 5.50
CA SER A 157 12.53 7.98 4.56
C SER A 157 11.95 7.50 3.24
N THR A 158 12.44 8.03 2.11
CA THR A 158 12.07 7.55 0.78
C THR A 158 12.71 6.20 0.48
N ILE A 159 12.21 5.49 -0.53
CA ILE A 159 12.81 4.24 -1.02
C ILE A 159 14.26 4.47 -1.42
N THR A 160 14.56 5.59 -2.08
CA THR A 160 15.94 5.95 -2.45
C THR A 160 16.83 6.13 -1.23
N GLN A 161 16.35 6.82 -0.19
CA GLN A 161 17.10 6.96 1.07
C GLN A 161 17.33 5.63 1.78
N GLN A 162 16.35 4.73 1.76
CA GLN A 162 16.51 3.40 2.33
C GLN A 162 17.55 2.58 1.55
N LEU A 163 17.52 2.64 0.22
CA LEU A 163 18.52 1.98 -0.63
C LEU A 163 19.93 2.53 -0.37
N MET A 164 20.10 3.84 -0.33
CA MET A 164 21.40 4.47 -0.04
C MET A 164 21.92 4.13 1.35
N ARG A 165 21.03 4.12 2.35
CA ARG A 165 21.37 3.68 3.70
C ARG A 165 21.91 2.25 3.70
N ASN A 166 21.17 1.34 3.08
CA ASN A 166 21.54 -0.08 3.07
C ASN A 166 22.84 -0.33 2.30
N ALA A 167 23.07 0.39 1.19
CA ALA A 167 24.28 0.24 0.38
C ALA A 167 25.54 0.83 1.03
N PHE A 168 25.43 2.04 1.62
CA PHE A 168 26.61 2.83 1.98
C PHE A 168 26.74 3.19 3.46
N PHE A 169 25.63 3.12 4.24
CA PHE A 169 25.60 3.60 5.62
C PHE A 169 24.95 2.61 6.61
N PRO A 170 25.25 1.30 6.55
CA PRO A 170 24.52 0.30 7.31
C PRO A 170 24.70 0.40 8.83
N SER A 171 25.88 0.84 9.29
CA SER A 171 26.29 0.77 10.69
C SER A 171 26.13 2.06 11.48
N GLU A 172 25.84 3.18 10.81
CA GLU A 172 25.76 4.49 11.46
C GLU A 172 24.36 4.76 12.05
N LEU A 173 24.28 5.05 13.35
CA LEU A 173 23.06 5.55 14.00
C LEU A 173 23.29 6.99 14.45
N SER A 174 23.16 7.97 13.53
CA SER A 174 23.41 9.38 13.84
C SER A 174 22.56 10.31 12.95
N ILE A 175 22.40 11.56 13.41
CA ILE A 175 21.82 12.63 12.58
C ILE A 175 22.69 12.88 11.34
N HIS A 176 24.01 12.76 11.50
CA HIS A 176 24.97 12.91 10.41
C HIS A 176 24.73 11.89 9.30
N ARG A 177 24.49 10.62 9.62
CA ARG A 177 24.08 9.61 8.64
C ARG A 177 22.82 10.04 7.89
N LYS A 178 21.81 10.56 8.60
CA LYS A 178 20.54 10.98 7.94
C LYS A 178 20.77 12.10 6.92
N ILE A 179 21.69 12.97 7.16
CA ILE A 179 22.07 14.03 6.23
C ILE A 179 22.82 13.45 5.02
N LYS A 180 23.76 12.52 5.24
CA LYS A 180 24.42 11.78 4.17
C LYS A 180 23.40 11.06 3.27
N GLU A 181 22.44 10.34 3.85
CA GLU A 181 21.34 9.69 3.11
C GLU A 181 20.57 10.68 2.24
N ILE A 182 20.20 11.84 2.78
CA ILE A 182 19.43 12.89 2.08
C ILE A 182 20.25 13.44 0.91
N VAL A 183 21.50 13.86 1.14
CA VAL A 183 22.35 14.44 0.12
C VAL A 183 22.67 13.42 -0.97
N THR A 184 23.04 12.21 -0.59
CA THR A 184 23.32 11.12 -1.55
C THR A 184 22.09 10.82 -2.41
N SER A 185 20.89 10.74 -1.82
CA SER A 185 19.66 10.45 -2.55
C SER A 185 19.29 11.56 -3.55
N LEU A 186 19.50 12.83 -3.17
CA LEU A 186 19.30 13.96 -4.08
C LEU A 186 20.26 13.89 -5.27
N ILE A 187 21.52 13.60 -5.01
CA ILE A 187 22.56 13.53 -6.05
C ILE A 187 22.34 12.33 -6.96
N VAL A 188 21.97 11.18 -6.42
CA VAL A 188 21.70 9.96 -7.18
C VAL A 188 20.60 10.18 -8.23
N GLU A 189 19.51 10.83 -7.88
CA GLU A 189 18.40 11.02 -8.81
C GLU A 189 18.49 12.28 -9.68
N ASN A 190 19.21 13.32 -9.23
CA ASN A 190 19.26 14.58 -9.97
C ASN A 190 20.55 14.73 -10.80
N VAL A 191 21.65 14.15 -10.37
CA VAL A 191 22.95 14.31 -11.02
C VAL A 191 23.37 13.04 -11.76
N TYR A 192 23.39 11.90 -11.07
CA TYR A 192 23.64 10.60 -11.73
C TYR A 192 22.49 10.16 -12.61
N ASN A 193 21.28 10.72 -12.41
CA ASN A 193 20.09 10.43 -13.18
C ASN A 193 19.69 8.94 -13.15
N LEU A 194 19.97 8.26 -12.00
CA LEU A 194 19.51 6.89 -11.82
C LEU A 194 17.99 6.84 -11.86
N SER A 195 17.44 5.96 -12.68
CA SER A 195 15.99 5.93 -12.91
C SER A 195 15.22 5.39 -11.69
N LYS A 196 13.97 5.83 -11.54
CA LYS A 196 13.05 5.29 -10.51
C LYS A 196 12.87 3.78 -10.65
N HIS A 197 12.89 3.27 -11.87
CA HIS A 197 12.79 1.84 -12.14
C HIS A 197 14.00 1.08 -11.63
N ASP A 198 15.22 1.56 -11.92
CA ASP A 198 16.45 0.93 -11.41
C ASP A 198 16.55 0.96 -9.91
N ILE A 199 16.15 2.07 -9.28
CA ILE A 199 16.15 2.22 -7.83
C ILE A 199 15.17 1.22 -7.20
N LEU A 200 13.94 1.14 -7.73
CA LEU A 200 12.92 0.25 -7.18
C LEU A 200 13.26 -1.22 -7.42
N GLU A 201 13.77 -1.57 -8.62
CA GLU A 201 14.26 -2.92 -8.93
C GLU A 201 15.35 -3.35 -7.93
N THR A 202 16.37 -2.50 -7.78
CA THR A 202 17.49 -2.80 -6.86
C THR A 202 16.99 -2.93 -5.43
N TYR A 203 16.13 -2.01 -4.98
CA TYR A 203 15.55 -2.04 -3.64
C TYR A 203 14.78 -3.35 -3.39
N LEU A 204 13.88 -3.73 -4.31
CA LEU A 204 13.04 -4.92 -4.15
C LEU A 204 13.82 -6.24 -4.24
N ASN A 205 14.97 -6.25 -4.90
CA ASN A 205 15.83 -7.43 -4.98
C ASN A 205 16.82 -7.54 -3.82
N MET A 206 17.20 -6.42 -3.18
CA MET A 206 18.33 -6.39 -2.24
C MET A 206 17.90 -6.05 -0.81
N THR A 207 16.64 -5.71 -0.58
CA THR A 207 16.16 -5.37 0.76
C THR A 207 16.12 -6.61 1.66
N GLU A 208 16.55 -6.44 2.92
CA GLU A 208 16.44 -7.48 3.93
C GLU A 208 14.97 -7.74 4.28
N MET A 209 14.57 -9.00 4.24
CA MET A 209 13.20 -9.45 4.49
C MET A 209 13.11 -10.49 5.61
N GLY A 210 14.23 -10.90 6.18
CA GLY A 210 14.36 -11.89 7.25
C GLY A 210 15.82 -12.25 7.44
N ARG A 211 16.11 -13.16 8.37
CA ARG A 211 17.49 -13.66 8.58
C ARG A 211 17.94 -14.40 7.31
N ASP A 212 18.99 -13.89 6.69
CA ASP A 212 19.54 -14.45 5.43
C ASP A 212 18.51 -14.51 4.27
N VAL A 213 17.43 -13.70 4.34
CA VAL A 213 16.40 -13.56 3.31
C VAL A 213 16.46 -12.16 2.74
N PHE A 214 16.85 -12.04 1.49
CA PHE A 214 16.97 -10.76 0.78
C PHE A 214 16.10 -10.76 -0.47
N GLY A 215 15.45 -9.62 -0.70
CA GLY A 215 14.56 -9.42 -1.83
C GLY A 215 13.17 -10.04 -1.66
N VAL A 216 12.21 -9.41 -2.34
CA VAL A 216 10.79 -9.77 -2.23
C VAL A 216 10.45 -11.13 -2.84
N ALA A 217 11.25 -11.60 -3.81
CA ALA A 217 11.05 -12.91 -4.43
C ALA A 217 11.41 -14.05 -3.49
N ASP A 218 12.59 -13.97 -2.85
CA ASP A 218 12.99 -14.97 -1.86
C ASP A 218 12.09 -14.92 -0.64
N ALA A 219 11.67 -13.72 -0.20
CA ALA A 219 10.70 -13.55 0.87
C ALA A 219 9.34 -14.20 0.56
N SER A 220 8.90 -14.14 -0.70
CA SER A 220 7.68 -14.81 -1.15
C SER A 220 7.73 -16.32 -0.92
N PHE A 221 8.84 -16.95 -1.28
CA PHE A 221 9.05 -18.37 -1.01
C PHE A 221 9.24 -18.66 0.48
N HIS A 222 10.02 -17.83 1.17
CA HIS A 222 10.30 -18.00 2.60
C HIS A 222 9.03 -17.97 3.47
N TYR A 223 8.17 -16.97 3.26
CA TYR A 223 6.97 -16.79 4.09
C TYR A 223 5.74 -17.54 3.59
N PHE A 224 5.59 -17.74 2.28
CA PHE A 224 4.34 -18.27 1.70
C PHE A 224 4.52 -19.53 0.85
N GLY A 225 5.75 -19.95 0.58
CA GLY A 225 6.03 -21.17 -0.21
C GLY A 225 5.63 -21.08 -1.67
N LYS A 226 5.49 -19.85 -2.23
CA LYS A 226 5.04 -19.61 -3.61
C LYS A 226 5.80 -18.49 -4.28
N PRO A 227 5.83 -18.48 -5.62
CA PRO A 227 6.45 -17.42 -6.38
C PRO A 227 5.67 -16.11 -6.24
N ILE A 228 6.37 -14.98 -6.34
CA ILE A 228 5.87 -13.63 -6.10
C ILE A 228 4.63 -13.26 -6.93
N PHE A 229 4.50 -13.79 -8.15
CA PHE A 229 3.36 -13.54 -9.02
C PHE A 229 2.08 -14.32 -8.63
N GLN A 230 2.16 -15.21 -7.65
CA GLN A 230 1.02 -15.95 -7.09
C GLN A 230 0.57 -15.42 -5.72
N LEU A 231 1.21 -14.37 -5.22
CA LEU A 231 0.83 -13.76 -3.96
C LEU A 231 -0.52 -13.05 -4.06
N THR A 232 -1.33 -13.22 -3.03
CA THR A 232 -2.55 -12.44 -2.83
C THR A 232 -2.24 -11.04 -2.30
N GLU A 233 -3.22 -10.15 -2.35
CA GLU A 233 -3.11 -8.79 -1.83
C GLU A 233 -2.70 -8.77 -0.34
N ILE A 234 -3.28 -9.68 0.45
CA ILE A 234 -2.98 -9.80 1.88
C ILE A 234 -1.53 -10.26 2.09
N GLU A 235 -1.06 -11.22 1.30
CA GLU A 235 0.31 -11.70 1.38
C GLU A 235 1.32 -10.63 0.95
N VAL A 236 1.01 -9.87 -0.11
CA VAL A 236 1.83 -8.73 -0.53
C VAL A 236 1.87 -7.65 0.55
N LEU A 237 0.72 -7.28 1.15
CA LEU A 237 0.69 -6.34 2.26
C LEU A 237 1.38 -6.88 3.52
N THR A 238 1.41 -8.19 3.71
CA THR A 238 2.22 -8.81 4.76
C THR A 238 3.71 -8.61 4.49
N LEU A 239 4.18 -8.78 3.25
CA LEU A 239 5.58 -8.47 2.89
C LEU A 239 5.92 -7.00 3.16
N THR A 240 5.02 -6.07 2.86
CA THR A 240 5.27 -4.64 3.17
C THR A 240 5.30 -4.35 4.67
N TYR A 241 4.63 -5.15 5.49
CA TYR A 241 4.72 -5.06 6.96
C TYR A 241 6.06 -5.59 7.49
N VAL A 242 6.65 -6.55 6.80
CA VAL A 242 7.98 -7.11 7.14
C VAL A 242 9.11 -6.11 6.89
N LEU A 243 9.05 -5.38 5.76
CA LEU A 243 10.09 -4.49 5.25
C LEU A 243 10.76 -3.58 6.30
N PRO A 244 10.04 -2.87 7.18
CA PRO A 244 10.66 -1.95 8.12
C PRO A 244 11.44 -2.64 9.25
N ARG A 245 11.09 -3.88 9.60
CA ARG A 245 11.64 -4.61 10.75
C ARG A 245 11.61 -6.13 10.54
N PRO A 246 12.36 -6.65 9.58
CA PRO A 246 12.26 -8.07 9.19
C PRO A 246 12.60 -9.03 10.33
N ILE A 247 13.69 -8.80 11.04
CA ILE A 247 14.12 -9.67 12.16
C ILE A 247 13.11 -9.66 13.31
N PHE A 248 12.57 -8.47 13.64
CA PHE A 248 11.52 -8.37 14.66
C PHE A 248 10.26 -9.13 14.25
N PHE A 249 9.89 -9.08 12.96
CA PHE A 249 8.75 -9.83 12.45
C PHE A 249 8.96 -11.33 12.59
N GLU A 250 10.11 -11.86 12.21
CA GLU A 250 10.44 -13.29 12.35
C GLU A 250 10.39 -13.75 13.81
N GLU A 251 10.98 -12.97 14.74
CA GLU A 251 10.93 -13.30 16.15
C GLU A 251 9.50 -13.28 16.71
N ALA A 252 8.70 -12.30 16.33
CA ALA A 252 7.31 -12.21 16.73
C ALA A 252 6.48 -13.35 16.13
N LEU A 253 6.81 -13.78 14.90
CA LEU A 253 6.19 -14.90 14.22
C LEU A 253 6.49 -16.22 14.96
N ILE A 254 7.75 -16.46 15.32
CA ILE A 254 8.17 -17.64 16.08
C ILE A 254 7.47 -17.69 17.45
N LYS A 255 7.41 -16.54 18.14
CA LYS A 255 6.76 -16.41 19.46
C LYS A 255 5.24 -16.43 19.39
N LYS A 256 4.64 -16.41 18.19
CA LYS A 256 3.19 -16.43 17.94
C LYS A 256 2.44 -15.35 18.76
N THR A 257 2.91 -14.13 18.75
CA THR A 257 2.35 -13.05 19.56
C THR A 257 1.00 -12.55 19.04
N GLU A 258 -0.01 -12.40 19.90
CA GLU A 258 -1.29 -11.79 19.54
C GLU A 258 -1.12 -10.35 19.08
N GLN A 259 -0.11 -9.65 19.61
CA GLN A 259 0.24 -8.31 19.19
C GLN A 259 0.65 -8.24 17.71
N LEU A 260 1.38 -9.26 17.21
CA LEU A 260 1.73 -9.34 15.79
C LEU A 260 0.48 -9.43 14.91
N LYS A 261 -0.47 -10.28 15.28
CA LYS A 261 -1.75 -10.44 14.54
C LYS A 261 -2.51 -9.13 14.48
N THR A 262 -2.63 -8.44 15.62
CA THR A 262 -3.31 -7.15 15.74
C THR A 262 -2.66 -6.08 14.87
N ASN A 263 -1.33 -5.97 14.93
CA ASN A 263 -0.59 -4.98 14.18
C ASN A 263 -0.60 -5.26 12.67
N LEU A 264 -0.47 -6.52 12.26
CA LEU A 264 -0.55 -6.92 10.86
C LEU A 264 -1.94 -6.66 10.29
N LYS A 265 -3.00 -7.00 11.05
CA LYS A 265 -4.38 -6.67 10.66
C LYS A 265 -4.57 -5.17 10.48
N ALA A 266 -4.08 -4.36 11.41
CA ALA A 266 -4.15 -2.91 11.33
C ALA A 266 -3.40 -2.36 10.10
N HIS A 267 -2.23 -2.91 9.78
CA HIS A 267 -1.47 -2.54 8.59
C HIS A 267 -2.23 -2.85 7.29
N ILE A 268 -2.74 -4.07 7.16
CA ILE A 268 -3.54 -4.49 6.01
C ILE A 268 -4.77 -3.57 5.84
N LEU A 269 -5.54 -3.34 6.90
CA LEU A 269 -6.71 -2.47 6.88
C LEU A 269 -6.39 -1.03 6.51
N ARG A 270 -5.20 -0.55 6.84
CA ARG A 270 -4.75 0.80 6.50
C ARG A 270 -4.43 0.96 5.02
N PHE A 271 -3.76 0.00 4.39
CA PHE A 271 -3.19 0.16 3.06
C PHE A 271 -4.00 -0.48 1.93
N LEU A 272 -4.76 -1.53 2.21
CA LEU A 272 -5.61 -2.18 1.21
C LEU A 272 -6.58 -1.21 0.52
N PRO A 273 -7.26 -0.25 1.22
CA PRO A 273 -8.10 0.75 0.56
C PRO A 273 -7.35 1.63 -0.45
N THR A 274 -6.10 1.95 -0.14
CA THR A 274 -5.27 2.79 -1.04
C THR A 274 -4.96 2.06 -2.35
N LEU A 275 -4.70 0.75 -2.29
CA LEU A 275 -4.47 -0.08 -3.47
C LEU A 275 -5.74 -0.21 -4.32
N VAL A 276 -6.89 -0.37 -3.69
CA VAL A 276 -8.20 -0.40 -4.37
C VAL A 276 -8.47 0.94 -5.05
N ASN A 277 -8.37 2.06 -4.34
CA ASN A 277 -8.64 3.40 -4.87
C ASN A 277 -7.69 3.80 -6.01
N LYS A 278 -6.45 3.30 -6.04
CA LYS A 278 -5.50 3.52 -7.13
C LYS A 278 -5.75 2.59 -8.33
N LYS A 279 -6.83 1.80 -8.32
CA LYS A 279 -7.18 0.81 -9.34
C LYS A 279 -6.10 -0.26 -9.59
N VAL A 280 -5.17 -0.42 -8.66
CA VAL A 280 -4.12 -1.44 -8.78
C VAL A 280 -4.73 -2.83 -8.75
N ILE A 281 -5.67 -3.06 -7.86
CA ILE A 281 -6.35 -4.34 -7.70
C ILE A 281 -7.32 -4.57 -8.87
N SER A 282 -8.08 -3.56 -9.32
CA SER A 282 -8.97 -3.71 -10.48
C SER A 282 -8.21 -4.04 -11.77
N HIS A 283 -7.02 -3.47 -11.96
CA HIS A 283 -6.18 -3.79 -13.11
C HIS A 283 -5.63 -5.22 -13.08
N ILE A 284 -5.43 -5.76 -11.88
CA ILE A 284 -5.00 -7.15 -11.67
C ILE A 284 -6.15 -8.13 -11.94
N HIS A 285 -7.39 -7.78 -11.60
CA HIS A 285 -8.57 -8.59 -11.91
C HIS A 285 -8.83 -8.74 -13.40
N GLU A 286 -8.47 -7.77 -14.22
CA GLU A 286 -8.55 -7.87 -15.68
C GLU A 286 -7.49 -8.80 -16.28
N THR A 287 -6.34 -8.95 -15.63
CA THR A 287 -5.21 -9.74 -16.14
C THR A 287 -5.08 -11.14 -15.54
N PHE A 288 -5.65 -11.41 -14.36
CA PHE A 288 -5.54 -12.70 -13.69
C PHE A 288 -6.84 -13.10 -13.00
N PRO A 289 -7.50 -14.21 -13.41
CA PRO A 289 -8.66 -14.71 -12.70
C PRO A 289 -8.24 -15.21 -11.31
N ILE A 290 -8.71 -14.55 -10.26
CA ILE A 290 -8.47 -14.96 -8.88
C ILE A 290 -9.24 -16.28 -8.63
N ARG A 291 -8.53 -17.40 -8.67
CA ARG A 291 -9.02 -18.66 -8.15
C ARG A 291 -8.69 -18.74 -6.66
N GLY A 292 -9.74 -18.94 -5.90
CA GLY A 292 -9.85 -19.23 -4.47
C GLY A 292 -8.56 -19.34 -3.65
N ILE A 293 -8.42 -18.44 -2.70
CA ILE A 293 -7.36 -18.40 -1.70
C ILE A 293 -7.43 -19.70 -0.86
N ARG A 294 -6.49 -20.61 -1.07
CA ARG A 294 -6.21 -21.66 -0.09
C ARG A 294 -4.99 -21.24 0.71
N PHE A 295 -5.22 -20.76 1.91
CA PHE A 295 -4.15 -20.66 2.89
C PHE A 295 -3.62 -22.07 3.18
N GLN A 296 -2.33 -22.29 2.95
CA GLN A 296 -1.68 -23.48 3.49
C GLN A 296 -1.51 -23.31 5.01
N PRO A 297 -1.83 -24.34 5.81
CA PRO A 297 -1.89 -24.24 7.27
C PRO A 297 -0.53 -24.08 7.99
N SER A 298 0.58 -23.97 7.28
CA SER A 298 1.91 -23.82 7.89
C SER A 298 2.11 -22.51 8.63
N PHE A 299 1.31 -21.48 8.34
CA PHE A 299 1.24 -20.25 9.10
C PHE A 299 -0.14 -20.08 9.70
N GLY A 300 -0.42 -20.72 10.84
CA GLY A 300 -1.64 -20.57 11.61
C GLY A 300 -1.82 -19.16 12.23
N PHE A 301 -1.58 -18.10 11.45
CA PHE A 301 -1.32 -16.75 11.98
C PHE A 301 -2.35 -15.69 11.67
N LEU A 302 -3.28 -15.91 10.75
CA LEU A 302 -4.44 -15.05 10.65
C LEU A 302 -5.60 -15.77 11.32
N PRO A 303 -6.32 -15.12 12.25
CA PRO A 303 -7.51 -15.69 12.86
C PRO A 303 -8.67 -15.57 11.87
N PHE A 304 -8.50 -16.16 10.69
CA PHE A 304 -9.65 -16.50 9.90
C PHE A 304 -10.21 -17.76 10.58
N THR A 305 -11.32 -17.60 11.25
CA THR A 305 -12.16 -18.75 11.58
C THR A 305 -12.21 -19.63 10.36
N THR A 306 -11.93 -20.91 10.49
CA THR A 306 -12.03 -21.86 9.38
C THR A 306 -13.36 -21.60 8.69
N PRO A 307 -13.36 -21.25 7.37
CA PRO A 307 -14.59 -20.90 6.70
C PRO A 307 -15.58 -22.05 6.85
N LYS A 308 -16.69 -21.79 7.50
CA LYS A 308 -17.71 -22.81 7.73
C LYS A 308 -18.35 -23.17 6.39
N PRO A 309 -18.47 -24.45 6.04
CA PRO A 309 -19.12 -24.84 4.80
C PRO A 309 -20.59 -24.41 4.80
N LEU A 310 -21.08 -23.98 3.64
CA LEU A 310 -22.49 -23.75 3.42
C LEU A 310 -23.15 -25.11 3.15
N HIS A 311 -24.16 -25.42 3.93
CA HIS A 311 -24.97 -26.61 3.75
C HIS A 311 -26.19 -26.27 2.88
N HIS A 312 -27.23 -27.06 2.92
CA HIS A 312 -28.40 -26.89 2.12
C HIS A 312 -28.95 -25.45 2.03
N VAL A 313 -29.00 -24.86 0.79
CA VAL A 313 -29.46 -23.48 0.57
C VAL A 313 -30.99 -23.39 0.60
N LYS A 314 -31.53 -22.72 1.61
CA LYS A 314 -32.96 -22.46 1.79
C LYS A 314 -33.43 -21.10 1.28
N TYR A 315 -32.51 -20.12 1.29
CA TYR A 315 -32.82 -18.74 0.92
C TYR A 315 -31.77 -18.14 -0.02
N ILE A 316 -32.23 -17.30 -0.94
CA ILE A 316 -31.47 -16.30 -1.66
C ILE A 316 -31.91 -14.96 -1.09
N ILE A 317 -31.04 -14.31 -0.31
CA ILE A 317 -31.39 -13.10 0.43
C ILE A 317 -30.85 -11.89 -0.31
N VAL A 318 -31.77 -10.99 -0.68
CA VAL A 318 -31.43 -9.74 -1.36
C VAL A 318 -31.11 -8.66 -0.33
N HIS A 319 -29.99 -7.97 -0.53
CA HIS A 319 -29.45 -6.90 0.30
C HIS A 319 -29.14 -5.66 -0.50
N CYS A 320 -29.00 -4.53 0.20
CA CYS A 320 -28.23 -3.37 -0.24
C CYS A 320 -26.97 -3.21 0.63
N SER A 321 -25.96 -2.55 0.10
CA SER A 321 -24.71 -2.31 0.83
C SER A 321 -24.80 -1.24 1.91
N ALA A 322 -25.90 -0.50 1.98
CA ALA A 322 -26.06 0.70 2.80
C ALA A 322 -24.94 1.73 2.53
N THR A 323 -24.64 1.97 1.27
CA THR A 323 -23.71 3.01 0.78
C THR A 323 -24.50 4.17 0.18
N ALA A 324 -23.90 5.37 0.20
CA ALA A 324 -24.52 6.58 -0.34
C ALA A 324 -24.78 6.44 -1.85
N PHE A 325 -25.83 7.12 -2.33
CA PHE A 325 -26.16 7.19 -3.74
C PHE A 325 -24.94 7.68 -4.55
N GLY A 326 -24.63 6.99 -5.64
CA GLY A 326 -23.48 7.32 -6.50
C GLY A 326 -22.12 6.85 -6.01
N PHE A 327 -22.03 6.24 -4.81
CA PHE A 327 -20.78 5.63 -4.36
C PHE A 327 -20.56 4.30 -5.08
N ASP A 328 -19.66 4.32 -6.06
CA ASP A 328 -19.32 3.10 -6.82
C ASP A 328 -18.41 2.19 -5.98
N ALA A 329 -18.98 1.12 -5.46
CA ALA A 329 -18.31 0.11 -4.67
C ALA A 329 -18.34 -1.24 -5.39
N GLY A 330 -17.19 -1.92 -5.45
CA GLY A 330 -17.11 -3.34 -5.85
C GLY A 330 -16.94 -4.25 -4.63
N THR A 331 -16.73 -5.52 -4.90
CA THR A 331 -16.50 -6.55 -3.89
C THR A 331 -15.39 -6.19 -2.92
N GLU A 332 -14.25 -5.68 -3.42
CA GLU A 332 -13.10 -5.34 -2.59
C GLU A 332 -13.40 -4.17 -1.64
N THR A 333 -14.10 -3.15 -2.13
CA THR A 333 -14.52 -2.03 -1.28
C THR A 333 -15.44 -2.50 -0.15
N LEU A 334 -16.42 -3.36 -0.48
CA LEU A 334 -17.34 -3.91 0.54
C LEU A 334 -16.63 -4.89 1.48
N ARG A 335 -15.66 -5.65 0.99
CA ARG A 335 -14.78 -6.50 1.81
C ARG A 335 -14.07 -5.68 2.87
N LEU A 336 -13.48 -4.55 2.48
CA LEU A 336 -12.80 -3.65 3.40
C LEU A 336 -13.73 -3.10 4.48
N ILE A 337 -14.92 -2.63 4.09
CA ILE A 337 -15.93 -2.13 5.03
C ILE A 337 -16.30 -3.24 6.03
N HIS A 338 -16.42 -4.47 5.57
CA HIS A 338 -16.75 -5.61 6.43
C HIS A 338 -15.60 -6.01 7.34
N LEU A 339 -14.37 -6.05 6.84
CA LEU A 339 -13.17 -6.30 7.65
C LEU A 339 -13.00 -5.25 8.76
N GLN A 340 -13.25 -3.97 8.47
CA GLN A 340 -13.26 -2.90 9.48
C GLN A 340 -14.30 -3.13 10.58
N ARG A 341 -15.43 -3.75 10.24
CA ARG A 341 -16.49 -4.13 11.20
C ARG A 341 -16.20 -5.45 11.93
N GLY A 342 -15.05 -6.08 11.69
CA GLY A 342 -14.65 -7.32 12.36
C GLY A 342 -15.08 -8.61 11.67
N PHE A 343 -15.60 -8.55 10.45
CA PHE A 343 -15.85 -9.74 9.63
C PHE A 343 -14.55 -10.36 9.12
N ASP A 344 -14.58 -11.65 8.80
CA ASP A 344 -13.42 -12.39 8.26
C ASP A 344 -13.20 -12.13 6.76
N ASP A 345 -14.26 -11.74 6.03
CA ASP A 345 -14.29 -11.50 4.59
C ASP A 345 -15.54 -10.67 4.26
N VAL A 346 -15.74 -10.33 2.98
CA VAL A 346 -17.01 -9.79 2.51
C VAL A 346 -18.17 -10.72 2.92
N GLY A 347 -19.22 -10.16 3.47
CA GLY A 347 -20.35 -10.97 3.99
C GLY A 347 -21.23 -11.58 2.90
N TYR A 348 -21.26 -11.01 1.71
CA TYR A 348 -22.13 -11.40 0.60
C TYR A 348 -21.44 -12.38 -0.34
N HIS A 349 -22.24 -13.22 -1.02
CA HIS A 349 -21.75 -14.13 -2.05
C HIS A 349 -21.67 -13.47 -3.41
N TRP A 350 -22.58 -12.52 -3.68
CA TRP A 350 -22.65 -11.79 -4.93
C TRP A 350 -22.89 -10.31 -4.68
N ILE A 351 -22.20 -9.49 -5.44
CA ILE A 351 -22.30 -8.03 -5.40
C ILE A 351 -22.67 -7.52 -6.78
N ILE A 352 -23.65 -6.61 -6.86
CA ILE A 352 -24.09 -5.97 -8.10
C ILE A 352 -23.72 -4.50 -8.01
N LYS A 353 -22.77 -4.07 -8.84
CA LYS A 353 -22.30 -2.70 -8.92
C LYS A 353 -23.35 -1.77 -9.53
N ILE A 354 -23.18 -0.46 -9.38
CA ILE A 354 -24.11 0.56 -9.88
C ILE A 354 -24.36 0.44 -11.39
N ASN A 355 -23.34 0.07 -12.16
CA ASN A 355 -23.43 -0.15 -13.61
C ASN A 355 -24.09 -1.47 -14.02
N GLY A 356 -24.43 -2.34 -13.06
CA GLY A 356 -25.03 -3.65 -13.28
C GLY A 356 -24.02 -4.81 -13.36
N ASP A 357 -22.71 -4.56 -13.29
CA ASP A 357 -21.72 -5.63 -13.24
C ASP A 357 -21.93 -6.50 -12.01
N ILE A 358 -21.84 -7.81 -12.18
CA ILE A 358 -21.96 -8.79 -11.10
C ILE A 358 -20.56 -9.29 -10.73
N GLU A 359 -20.19 -9.08 -9.49
CA GLU A 359 -18.92 -9.55 -8.93
C GLU A 359 -19.13 -10.65 -7.90
N ALA A 360 -18.25 -11.67 -7.95
CA ALA A 360 -18.22 -12.71 -6.92
C ALA A 360 -17.62 -12.16 -5.63
N GLY A 361 -18.29 -12.40 -4.53
CA GLY A 361 -17.81 -12.12 -3.18
C GLY A 361 -17.30 -13.39 -2.49
N ARG A 362 -17.95 -13.78 -1.39
CA ARG A 362 -17.65 -15.02 -0.69
C ARG A 362 -18.08 -16.23 -1.53
N SER A 363 -17.27 -17.30 -1.52
CA SER A 363 -17.62 -18.52 -2.25
C SER A 363 -19.00 -19.06 -1.82
N GLU A 364 -19.81 -19.50 -2.77
CA GLU A 364 -21.13 -20.12 -2.50
C GLU A 364 -21.03 -21.45 -1.71
N ASN A 365 -19.85 -22.02 -1.55
CA ASN A 365 -19.64 -23.20 -0.72
C ASN A 365 -19.38 -22.87 0.75
N LEU A 366 -19.32 -21.59 1.09
CA LEU A 366 -19.00 -21.09 2.42
C LEU A 366 -20.17 -20.29 2.99
N GLN A 367 -20.34 -20.35 4.31
CA GLN A 367 -21.33 -19.52 4.99
C GLN A 367 -21.04 -18.04 4.78
N GLY A 368 -22.05 -17.27 4.46
CA GLY A 368 -21.99 -15.81 4.42
C GLY A 368 -21.85 -15.18 5.81
N ALA A 369 -21.75 -13.86 5.82
CA ALA A 369 -21.87 -13.02 7.00
C ALA A 369 -22.78 -11.83 6.69
N HIS A 370 -23.98 -12.10 6.20
CA HIS A 370 -24.91 -11.09 5.69
C HIS A 370 -26.28 -11.07 6.41
N CYS A 371 -26.64 -12.18 7.06
CA CYS A 371 -27.90 -12.29 7.80
C CYS A 371 -27.73 -13.22 9.00
N GLU A 372 -27.66 -12.65 10.19
CA GLU A 372 -27.48 -13.40 11.42
C GLU A 372 -28.63 -14.43 11.58
N GLY A 373 -28.30 -15.65 12.05
CA GLY A 373 -29.24 -16.77 12.16
C GLY A 373 -29.51 -17.50 10.83
N HIS A 374 -29.21 -16.91 9.67
CA HIS A 374 -29.49 -17.47 8.34
C HIS A 374 -28.26 -17.73 7.47
N ASN A 375 -27.08 -17.32 7.89
CA ASN A 375 -25.83 -17.42 7.09
C ASN A 375 -25.49 -18.85 6.65
N HIS A 376 -25.83 -19.86 7.47
CA HIS A 376 -25.45 -21.26 7.23
C HIS A 376 -26.31 -21.97 6.17
N HIS A 377 -27.40 -21.34 5.71
CA HIS A 377 -28.29 -21.92 4.71
C HIS A 377 -28.86 -20.90 3.70
N SER A 378 -28.08 -19.84 3.42
CA SER A 378 -28.50 -18.81 2.48
C SER A 378 -27.35 -18.27 1.61
N ILE A 379 -27.71 -17.85 0.41
CA ILE A 379 -26.86 -17.06 -0.49
C ILE A 379 -27.25 -15.59 -0.34
N GLY A 380 -26.29 -14.72 0.00
CA GLY A 380 -26.49 -13.28 0.07
C GLY A 380 -26.16 -12.62 -1.26
N VAL A 381 -27.11 -11.88 -1.81
CA VAL A 381 -26.96 -11.05 -3.02
C VAL A 381 -27.11 -9.60 -2.63
N CYS A 382 -26.11 -8.78 -2.88
CA CYS A 382 -26.10 -7.37 -2.48
C CYS A 382 -26.00 -6.46 -3.70
N TYR A 383 -26.90 -5.49 -3.84
CA TYR A 383 -26.68 -4.37 -4.75
C TYR A 383 -26.01 -3.20 -4.03
N VAL A 384 -25.15 -2.47 -4.73
CA VAL A 384 -24.45 -1.30 -4.20
C VAL A 384 -25.39 -0.10 -4.17
N GLY A 385 -25.61 0.46 -2.98
CA GLY A 385 -26.57 1.54 -2.73
C GLY A 385 -27.37 1.34 -1.45
N GLY A 386 -28.58 1.86 -1.42
CA GLY A 386 -29.53 1.72 -0.31
C GLY A 386 -29.64 2.94 0.60
N LEU A 387 -28.83 4.00 0.37
CA LEU A 387 -28.97 5.28 1.04
C LEU A 387 -29.12 6.39 -0.01
N ASP A 388 -29.96 7.38 0.29
CA ASP A 388 -30.08 8.61 -0.51
C ASP A 388 -28.93 9.59 -0.27
N ALA A 389 -29.04 10.80 -0.83
CA ALA A 389 -28.04 11.84 -0.69
C ALA A 389 -27.88 12.33 0.78
N ASP A 390 -28.91 12.21 1.59
CA ASP A 390 -28.94 12.58 3.01
C ASP A 390 -28.55 11.42 3.93
N GLY A 391 -28.15 10.28 3.35
CA GLY A 391 -27.74 9.09 4.10
C GLY A 391 -28.92 8.32 4.72
N GLN A 392 -30.16 8.58 4.28
CA GLN A 392 -31.34 7.84 4.76
C GLN A 392 -31.61 6.61 3.92
N PRO A 393 -32.16 5.53 4.50
CA PRO A 393 -32.54 4.32 3.77
C PRO A 393 -33.52 4.63 2.63
N ALA A 394 -33.09 4.37 1.40
CA ALA A 394 -33.90 4.62 0.20
C ALA A 394 -33.66 3.54 -0.86
N ASN A 395 -34.68 3.34 -1.72
CA ASN A 395 -34.52 2.47 -2.87
C ASN A 395 -33.68 3.21 -3.94
N THR A 396 -32.40 2.86 -4.03
CA THR A 396 -31.45 3.41 -5.00
C THR A 396 -31.08 2.40 -6.09
N LEU A 397 -31.84 1.31 -6.23
CA LEU A 397 -31.63 0.27 -7.24
C LEU A 397 -31.70 0.91 -8.65
N THR A 398 -30.60 0.89 -9.39
CA THR A 398 -30.59 1.41 -10.78
C THR A 398 -31.24 0.41 -11.75
N ALA A 399 -31.65 0.88 -12.93
CA ALA A 399 -32.18 0.01 -13.96
C ALA A 399 -31.21 -1.11 -14.37
N ASN A 400 -29.91 -0.83 -14.45
CA ASN A 400 -28.88 -1.82 -14.76
C ASN A 400 -28.75 -2.85 -13.63
N GLN A 401 -28.77 -2.41 -12.37
CA GLN A 401 -28.75 -3.30 -11.22
C GLN A 401 -30.00 -4.17 -11.16
N ASP A 402 -31.16 -3.64 -11.52
CA ASP A 402 -32.42 -4.40 -11.53
C ASP A 402 -32.35 -5.54 -12.56
N VAL A 403 -31.92 -5.27 -13.79
CA VAL A 403 -31.71 -6.29 -14.83
C VAL A 403 -30.71 -7.36 -14.34
N ALA A 404 -29.59 -6.93 -13.77
CA ALA A 404 -28.56 -7.84 -13.25
C ALA A 404 -29.07 -8.70 -12.09
N LEU A 405 -29.83 -8.12 -11.16
CA LEU A 405 -30.43 -8.81 -10.02
C LEU A 405 -31.41 -9.89 -10.48
N VAL A 406 -32.28 -9.58 -11.46
CA VAL A 406 -33.20 -10.54 -12.05
C VAL A 406 -32.43 -11.71 -12.68
N ALA A 407 -31.42 -11.41 -13.50
CA ALA A 407 -30.61 -12.43 -14.18
C ALA A 407 -29.91 -13.35 -13.17
N LEU A 408 -29.27 -12.74 -12.14
CA LEU A 408 -28.59 -13.48 -11.08
C LEU A 408 -29.54 -14.35 -10.27
N CYS A 409 -30.71 -13.82 -9.86
CA CYS A 409 -31.71 -14.57 -9.13
C CYS A 409 -32.24 -15.76 -9.94
N LYS A 410 -32.47 -15.60 -11.25
CA LYS A 410 -32.86 -16.69 -12.15
C LYS A 410 -31.79 -17.78 -12.23
N ASN A 411 -30.53 -17.41 -12.32
CA ASN A 411 -29.41 -18.35 -12.33
C ASN A 411 -29.26 -19.11 -11.00
N LEU A 412 -29.35 -18.39 -9.88
CA LEU A 412 -29.32 -18.99 -8.56
C LEU A 412 -30.50 -19.94 -8.31
N LYS A 413 -31.70 -19.60 -8.81
CA LYS A 413 -32.87 -20.49 -8.75
C LYS A 413 -32.69 -21.76 -9.58
N LYS A 414 -32.00 -21.71 -10.71
CA LYS A 414 -31.64 -22.94 -11.47
C LYS A 414 -30.70 -23.83 -10.66
N LYS A 415 -29.74 -23.23 -9.94
CA LYS A 415 -28.76 -23.95 -9.13
C LYS A 415 -29.37 -24.45 -7.81
N TYR A 416 -30.28 -23.66 -7.20
CA TYR A 416 -30.94 -23.93 -5.93
C TYR A 416 -32.47 -23.88 -6.08
N PRO A 417 -33.09 -24.85 -6.73
CA PRO A 417 -34.52 -24.79 -7.12
C PRO A 417 -35.46 -24.59 -5.93
N MET A 418 -35.11 -25.17 -4.77
CA MET A 418 -35.93 -25.09 -3.55
C MET A 418 -35.72 -23.80 -2.74
N ALA A 419 -34.70 -23.01 -3.04
CA ALA A 419 -34.37 -21.78 -2.32
C ALA A 419 -35.45 -20.70 -2.57
N LYS A 420 -35.92 -20.05 -1.51
CA LYS A 420 -36.86 -18.91 -1.61
C LYS A 420 -36.05 -17.61 -1.77
N ILE A 421 -36.44 -16.76 -2.74
CA ILE A 421 -35.90 -15.41 -2.86
C ILE A 421 -36.66 -14.52 -1.86
N VAL A 422 -35.94 -13.87 -0.97
CA VAL A 422 -36.48 -12.97 0.07
C VAL A 422 -35.59 -11.72 0.22
N GLY A 423 -36.19 -10.64 0.67
CA GLY A 423 -35.41 -9.46 1.12
C GLY A 423 -34.96 -9.64 2.57
N HIS A 424 -33.83 -9.00 2.94
CA HIS A 424 -33.34 -9.01 4.31
C HIS A 424 -34.40 -8.54 5.33
N SER A 425 -35.20 -7.52 4.98
CA SER A 425 -36.31 -7.00 5.79
C SER A 425 -37.44 -8.00 6.07
N GLN A 426 -37.53 -9.08 5.31
CA GLN A 426 -38.57 -10.11 5.51
C GLN A 426 -38.20 -11.15 6.56
N ILE A 427 -36.92 -11.24 6.92
CA ILE A 427 -36.40 -12.24 7.85
C ILE A 427 -35.57 -11.63 8.99
N ALA A 428 -35.35 -10.33 8.96
CA ALA A 428 -34.70 -9.58 10.04
C ALA A 428 -35.29 -8.17 10.16
N ASN A 429 -35.22 -7.57 11.34
CA ASN A 429 -35.70 -6.21 11.56
C ASN A 429 -34.72 -5.18 10.98
N LYS A 430 -34.72 -5.01 9.65
CA LYS A 430 -33.84 -4.12 8.88
C LYS A 430 -34.61 -3.45 7.74
N CYS A 431 -34.18 -2.26 7.30
CA CYS A 431 -34.75 -1.61 6.11
C CYS A 431 -34.24 -2.23 4.78
N CYS A 432 -33.12 -2.94 4.82
CA CYS A 432 -32.45 -3.58 3.67
C CYS A 432 -33.39 -4.66 3.03
N PRO A 433 -33.53 -4.69 1.69
CA PRO A 433 -32.81 -3.96 0.66
C PRO A 433 -33.41 -2.61 0.25
N CYS A 434 -34.22 -1.99 1.06
CA CYS A 434 -34.89 -0.70 0.87
C CYS A 434 -35.95 -0.69 -0.27
N PHE A 435 -36.39 -1.87 -0.71
CA PHE A 435 -37.55 -2.06 -1.59
C PHE A 435 -38.30 -3.36 -1.23
N ASN A 436 -39.54 -3.48 -1.70
CA ASN A 436 -40.38 -4.66 -1.44
C ASN A 436 -40.03 -5.79 -2.42
N VAL A 437 -39.28 -6.80 -1.95
CA VAL A 437 -38.85 -7.94 -2.77
C VAL A 437 -40.02 -8.81 -3.26
N GLU A 438 -41.11 -8.94 -2.52
CA GLU A 438 -42.29 -9.71 -2.96
C GLU A 438 -43.01 -9.04 -4.17
N LYS A 439 -43.16 -7.71 -4.12
CA LYS A 439 -43.69 -6.95 -5.27
C LYS A 439 -42.75 -7.03 -6.45
N TRP A 440 -41.46 -6.91 -6.18
CA TRP A 440 -40.40 -6.98 -7.22
C TRP A 440 -40.39 -8.35 -7.92
N LYS A 441 -40.44 -9.45 -7.16
CA LYS A 441 -40.55 -10.81 -7.73
C LYS A 441 -41.74 -10.99 -8.65
N LYS A 442 -42.94 -10.50 -8.22
CA LYS A 442 -44.14 -10.58 -9.04
C LYS A 442 -44.00 -9.83 -10.37
N LEU A 443 -43.35 -8.66 -10.34
CA LEU A 443 -43.08 -7.86 -11.54
C LEU A 443 -42.19 -8.59 -12.53
N HIS A 444 -41.24 -9.39 -12.06
CA HIS A 444 -40.21 -10.07 -12.91
C HIS A 444 -40.46 -11.58 -13.10
N ASN A 445 -41.62 -12.10 -12.65
CA ASN A 445 -41.99 -13.53 -12.76
C ASN A 445 -40.93 -14.46 -12.13
N LEU A 446 -40.52 -14.17 -10.91
CA LEU A 446 -39.55 -14.92 -10.08
C LEU A 446 -40.22 -15.71 -8.95
#